data_650c1c7e888b15a53fa022ce60e5634f
#
_entry.id   650c1c7e888b15a53fa022ce60e5634f
#
_cell.length_a   1.000
_cell.length_b   1.000
_cell.length_c   1.000
_cell.angle_alpha   90.00
_cell.angle_beta   90.00
_cell.angle_gamma   90.00
#
_symmetry.space_group_name_H-M   'P 1'
#
loop_
_entity.id
_entity.type
_entity.pdbx_description
1 polymer ?
#
loop_
_entity_poly.entity_id
_entity_poly.type
_entity_poly.pdbx_seq_one_letter_code
_entity_poly.pdbx_strand_id
1 'polypeptide(L)'
;LEWHNTINLKNAFNQSINTYLSKHCSLWENLRNKKNDSIVKKLLFKQLQEYPLKSEKDINPFMLYELLEFHNRQSKFVINLQRIYDFYEIDWLLPLWNKEVIDFWKDVPLKEKIGQKLYKSILYELNLANVWSQEYNSKQTISPGWISPLRILMKSAHVLSSHEKWHKFEKKYLNYWTDNICGYSMHKYKNIIQNNFNARNSIAWHTLTSEKQLFKKNWQDLNK
;
A
#
# COMPACT_ATOMS: atom_id res chain seq x y z
N LEU A 1 -13.02 0.04 -6.58
CA LEU A 1 -12.58 -1.12 -7.36
C LEU A 1 -13.81 -1.99 -7.64
N GLU A 2 -14.21 -2.07 -8.91
CA GLU A 2 -15.27 -2.98 -9.34
C GLU A 2 -14.65 -4.34 -9.63
N TRP A 3 -15.14 -5.36 -8.93
CA TRP A 3 -14.73 -6.74 -9.12
C TRP A 3 -15.85 -7.47 -9.87
N HIS A 4 -15.63 -7.84 -11.12
CA HIS A 4 -16.59 -8.55 -11.93
C HIS A 4 -16.61 -10.05 -11.60
N ASN A 5 -17.78 -10.64 -11.46
CA ASN A 5 -17.98 -11.97 -10.91
C ASN A 5 -17.70 -13.14 -11.87
N THR A 6 -17.55 -12.91 -13.17
CA THR A 6 -17.29 -14.00 -14.15
C THR A 6 -16.33 -13.52 -15.21
N ILE A 7 -15.08 -13.88 -15.06
CA ILE A 7 -14.03 -13.49 -15.98
C ILE A 7 -13.20 -14.73 -16.35
N ASN A 8 -12.77 -14.81 -17.60
CA ASN A 8 -11.78 -15.78 -18.03
C ASN A 8 -10.53 -15.73 -17.12
N LEU A 9 -9.97 -16.89 -16.77
CA LEU A 9 -8.82 -17.05 -15.88
C LEU A 9 -7.67 -16.05 -16.18
N LYS A 10 -7.31 -15.89 -17.44
CA LYS A 10 -6.26 -14.97 -17.87
C LYS A 10 -6.60 -13.51 -17.52
N ASN A 11 -7.85 -13.12 -17.67
CA ASN A 11 -8.31 -11.78 -17.34
C ASN A 11 -8.36 -11.57 -15.82
N ALA A 12 -8.77 -12.59 -15.07
CA ALA A 12 -8.74 -12.57 -13.60
C ALA A 12 -7.32 -12.39 -13.07
N PHE A 13 -6.34 -13.12 -13.61
CA PHE A 13 -4.92 -12.97 -13.28
C PHE A 13 -4.42 -11.54 -13.57
N ASN A 14 -4.70 -11.06 -14.77
CA ASN A 14 -4.28 -9.71 -15.18
C ASN A 14 -4.88 -8.61 -14.29
N GLN A 15 -6.17 -8.72 -13.96
CA GLN A 15 -6.84 -7.77 -13.07
C GLN A 15 -6.22 -7.78 -11.68
N SER A 16 -6.03 -8.96 -11.09
CA SER A 16 -5.43 -9.13 -9.76
C SER A 16 -4.01 -8.57 -9.70
N ILE A 17 -3.18 -8.91 -10.68
CA ILE A 17 -1.80 -8.45 -10.78
C ILE A 17 -1.73 -6.94 -10.97
N ASN A 18 -2.55 -6.37 -11.85
CA ASN A 18 -2.57 -4.92 -12.06
C ASN A 18 -3.01 -4.18 -10.80
N THR A 19 -4.01 -4.70 -10.09
CA THR A 19 -4.45 -4.14 -8.80
C THR A 19 -3.34 -4.21 -7.76
N TYR A 20 -2.66 -5.35 -7.65
CA TYR A 20 -1.54 -5.53 -6.74
C TYR A 20 -0.40 -4.53 -7.04
N LEU A 21 0.00 -4.40 -8.30
CA LEU A 21 1.03 -3.45 -8.72
C LEU A 21 0.65 -2.00 -8.42
N SER A 22 -0.59 -1.61 -8.73
CA SER A 22 -1.04 -0.23 -8.48
C SER A 22 -1.11 0.10 -7.00
N LYS A 23 -1.46 -0.86 -6.14
CA LYS A 23 -1.56 -0.64 -4.69
C LYS A 23 -0.21 -0.69 -4.00
N HIS A 24 0.61 -1.71 -4.26
CA HIS A 24 1.81 -1.99 -3.47
C HIS A 24 3.12 -1.53 -4.12
N CYS A 25 3.19 -1.49 -5.44
CA CYS A 25 4.40 -1.05 -6.14
C CYS A 25 4.38 0.43 -6.51
N SER A 26 3.29 1.14 -6.27
CA SER A 26 3.17 2.58 -6.59
C SER A 26 4.00 3.49 -5.67
N LEU A 27 4.51 2.99 -4.53
CA LEU A 27 5.41 3.74 -3.65
C LEU A 27 6.73 4.10 -4.36
N TRP A 28 7.15 3.28 -5.30
CA TRP A 28 8.42 3.38 -6.00
C TRP A 28 8.20 3.78 -7.46
N GLU A 29 7.55 4.92 -7.70
CA GLU A 29 7.19 5.37 -9.05
C GLU A 29 8.36 5.44 -10.03
N ASN A 30 9.55 5.78 -9.55
CA ASN A 30 10.77 5.80 -10.36
C ASN A 30 11.17 4.41 -10.87
N LEU A 31 10.76 3.34 -10.20
CA LEU A 31 10.96 1.96 -10.63
C LEU A 31 9.81 1.43 -11.49
N ARG A 32 8.68 2.17 -11.57
CA ARG A 32 7.52 1.82 -12.40
C ARG A 32 7.76 2.24 -13.84
N ASN A 33 8.21 1.31 -14.64
CA ASN A 33 8.40 1.47 -16.08
C ASN A 33 7.99 0.18 -16.80
N LYS A 34 7.80 0.24 -18.13
CA LYS A 34 7.32 -0.89 -18.92
C LYS A 34 8.17 -2.16 -18.76
N LYS A 35 9.49 -2.03 -18.65
CA LYS A 35 10.41 -3.16 -18.47
C LYS A 35 10.21 -3.82 -17.11
N ASN A 36 10.31 -3.06 -16.03
CA ASN A 36 10.17 -3.57 -14.68
C ASN A 36 8.77 -4.14 -14.41
N ASP A 37 7.73 -3.41 -14.83
CA ASP A 37 6.34 -3.88 -14.71
C ASP A 37 6.13 -5.21 -15.45
N SER A 38 6.73 -5.39 -16.63
CA SER A 38 6.66 -6.66 -17.38
C SER A 38 7.32 -7.81 -16.62
N ILE A 39 8.50 -7.58 -16.01
CA ILE A 39 9.20 -8.61 -15.24
C ILE A 39 8.36 -9.01 -14.02
N VAL A 40 7.90 -8.02 -13.24
CA VAL A 40 7.09 -8.29 -12.03
C VAL A 40 5.79 -9.00 -12.39
N LYS A 41 5.11 -8.58 -13.46
CA LYS A 41 3.89 -9.26 -13.94
C LYS A 41 4.14 -10.73 -14.28
N LYS A 42 5.24 -11.05 -14.96
CA LYS A 42 5.60 -12.45 -15.28
C LYS A 42 5.82 -13.27 -14.00
N LEU A 43 6.53 -12.71 -13.02
CA LEU A 43 6.80 -13.41 -11.75
C LEU A 43 5.50 -13.66 -10.97
N LEU A 44 4.63 -12.66 -10.85
CA LEU A 44 3.35 -12.79 -10.17
C LEU A 44 2.40 -13.75 -10.92
N PHE A 45 2.42 -13.72 -12.24
CA PHE A 45 1.63 -14.64 -13.05
C PHE A 45 2.08 -16.09 -12.84
N LYS A 46 3.40 -16.34 -12.87
CA LYS A 46 3.97 -17.65 -12.58
C LYS A 46 3.58 -18.11 -11.17
N GLN A 47 3.69 -17.23 -10.18
CA GLN A 47 3.29 -17.54 -8.81
C GLN A 47 1.82 -17.96 -8.71
N LEU A 48 0.89 -17.26 -9.39
CA LEU A 48 -0.53 -17.63 -9.39
C LEU A 48 -0.79 -18.98 -10.07
N GLN A 49 -0.01 -19.35 -11.09
CA GLN A 49 -0.13 -20.64 -11.74
C GLN A 49 0.30 -21.84 -10.86
N GLU A 50 1.15 -21.60 -9.88
CA GLU A 50 1.62 -22.64 -8.95
C GLU A 50 0.55 -23.06 -7.93
N TYR A 51 -0.54 -22.28 -7.78
CA TYR A 51 -1.61 -22.61 -6.86
C TYR A 51 -2.64 -23.56 -7.46
N PRO A 52 -3.03 -24.62 -6.73
CA PRO A 52 -4.07 -25.53 -7.18
C PRO A 52 -5.44 -24.82 -7.13
N LEU A 53 -5.84 -24.25 -8.23
CA LEU A 53 -7.17 -23.66 -8.39
C LEU A 53 -8.17 -24.79 -8.60
N LYS A 54 -9.13 -24.95 -7.67
CA LYS A 54 -10.08 -26.07 -7.69
C LYS A 54 -11.06 -26.05 -8.85
N SER A 55 -11.31 -24.88 -9.45
CA SER A 55 -12.20 -24.71 -10.61
C SER A 55 -11.82 -23.46 -11.39
N GLU A 56 -11.75 -23.56 -12.71
CA GLU A 56 -11.52 -22.38 -13.56
C GLU A 56 -12.78 -21.53 -13.73
N LYS A 57 -13.97 -22.09 -13.41
CA LYS A 57 -15.26 -21.43 -13.71
C LYS A 57 -15.66 -20.36 -12.68
N ASP A 58 -15.11 -20.41 -11.46
CA ASP A 58 -15.54 -19.55 -10.36
C ASP A 58 -14.40 -18.70 -9.78
N ILE A 59 -13.39 -18.38 -10.59
CA ILE A 59 -12.25 -17.64 -10.12
C ILE A 59 -12.59 -16.17 -10.01
N ASN A 60 -12.64 -15.70 -8.76
CA ASN A 60 -12.82 -14.29 -8.46
C ASN A 60 -11.44 -13.58 -8.44
N PRO A 61 -11.24 -12.51 -9.25
CA PRO A 61 -9.99 -11.72 -9.23
C PRO A 61 -9.60 -11.21 -7.86
N PHE A 62 -10.57 -10.96 -6.98
CA PHE A 62 -10.29 -10.52 -5.62
C PHE A 62 -9.62 -11.62 -4.78
N MET A 63 -10.03 -12.88 -4.91
CA MET A 63 -9.38 -14.00 -4.21
C MET A 63 -7.91 -14.15 -4.64
N LEU A 64 -7.65 -14.00 -5.94
CA LEU A 64 -6.28 -14.03 -6.46
C LEU A 64 -5.45 -12.84 -5.95
N TYR A 65 -6.08 -11.66 -5.84
CA TYR A 65 -5.45 -10.49 -5.25
C TYR A 65 -5.14 -10.70 -3.77
N GLU A 66 -6.08 -11.24 -2.97
CA GLU A 66 -5.84 -11.58 -1.56
C GLU A 66 -4.67 -12.57 -1.41
N LEU A 67 -4.60 -13.57 -2.29
CA LEU A 67 -3.52 -14.55 -2.33
C LEU A 67 -2.15 -13.89 -2.58
N LEU A 68 -2.06 -13.00 -3.56
CA LEU A 68 -0.84 -12.23 -3.83
C LEU A 68 -0.46 -11.33 -2.66
N GLU A 69 -1.44 -10.69 -2.03
CA GLU A 69 -1.23 -9.84 -0.86
C GLU A 69 -0.73 -10.64 0.34
N PHE A 70 -1.34 -11.79 0.60
CA PHE A 70 -0.94 -12.70 1.67
C PHE A 70 0.50 -13.18 1.50
N HIS A 71 0.84 -13.73 0.33
CA HIS A 71 2.16 -14.31 0.09
C HIS A 71 3.29 -13.30 -0.08
N ASN A 72 3.02 -12.15 -0.65
CA ASN A 72 4.10 -11.19 -0.94
C ASN A 72 4.15 -10.06 0.10
N ARG A 73 3.01 -9.41 0.35
CA ARG A 73 3.03 -8.28 1.27
C ARG A 73 2.97 -8.73 2.72
N GLN A 74 2.02 -9.57 3.09
CA GLN A 74 1.83 -9.93 4.49
C GLN A 74 2.98 -10.82 4.99
N SER A 75 3.26 -11.94 4.32
CA SER A 75 4.28 -12.88 4.76
C SER A 75 5.70 -12.32 4.66
N LYS A 76 6.04 -11.71 3.50
CA LYS A 76 7.43 -11.31 3.23
C LYS A 76 7.78 -9.93 3.76
N PHE A 77 6.81 -9.03 3.89
CA PHE A 77 7.06 -7.67 4.34
C PHE A 77 6.55 -7.42 5.77
N VAL A 78 5.24 -7.61 6.03
CA VAL A 78 4.66 -7.25 7.33
C VAL A 78 5.24 -8.11 8.45
N ILE A 79 5.29 -9.44 8.27
CA ILE A 79 5.84 -10.33 9.31
C ILE A 79 7.34 -10.09 9.50
N ASN A 80 8.10 -9.96 8.41
CA ASN A 80 9.54 -9.71 8.55
C ASN A 80 9.87 -8.39 9.25
N LEU A 81 9.00 -7.38 9.14
CA LEU A 81 9.18 -6.15 9.90
C LEU A 81 9.04 -6.33 11.41
N GLN A 82 8.28 -7.35 11.86
CA GLN A 82 8.15 -7.64 13.29
C GLN A 82 9.46 -8.12 13.91
N ARG A 83 10.40 -8.61 13.11
CA ARG A 83 11.73 -9.02 13.60
C ARG A 83 12.54 -7.87 14.19
N ILE A 84 12.13 -6.63 14.01
CA ILE A 84 12.70 -5.50 14.73
C ILE A 84 12.50 -5.64 16.24
N TYR A 85 11.41 -6.28 16.67
CA TYR A 85 11.15 -6.54 18.08
C TYR A 85 12.14 -7.57 18.64
N ASP A 86 12.53 -8.58 17.85
CA ASP A 86 13.57 -9.55 18.24
C ASP A 86 14.91 -8.85 18.50
N PHE A 87 15.25 -7.85 17.67
CA PHE A 87 16.47 -7.05 17.83
C PHE A 87 16.48 -6.24 19.13
N TYR A 88 15.31 -5.80 19.59
CA TYR A 88 15.16 -5.06 20.84
C TYR A 88 14.79 -5.95 22.03
N GLU A 89 14.85 -7.29 21.87
CA GLU A 89 14.48 -8.27 22.91
C GLU A 89 13.06 -8.06 23.48
N ILE A 90 12.12 -7.66 22.60
CA ILE A 90 10.70 -7.44 22.94
C ILE A 90 9.89 -8.61 22.39
N ASP A 91 9.15 -9.27 23.27
CA ASP A 91 8.19 -10.30 22.86
C ASP A 91 7.07 -9.71 21.99
N TRP A 92 6.71 -10.41 20.93
CA TRP A 92 5.65 -10.00 20.03
C TRP A 92 4.79 -11.15 19.57
N LEU A 93 3.53 -10.87 19.29
CA LEU A 93 2.54 -11.83 18.82
C LEU A 93 1.83 -11.30 17.58
N LEU A 94 1.40 -12.22 16.72
CA LEU A 94 0.57 -11.96 15.55
C LEU A 94 -0.77 -12.71 15.68
N PRO A 95 -1.70 -12.24 16.51
CA PRO A 95 -2.94 -12.96 16.79
C PRO A 95 -3.79 -13.20 15.54
N LEU A 96 -3.73 -12.31 14.54
CA LEU A 96 -4.45 -12.46 13.28
C LEU A 96 -3.81 -13.47 12.32
N TRP A 97 -2.64 -14.03 12.67
CA TRP A 97 -1.95 -15.08 11.89
C TRP A 97 -2.24 -16.49 12.41
N ASN A 98 -3.16 -16.63 13.34
CA ASN A 98 -3.66 -17.94 13.73
C ASN A 98 -4.44 -18.56 12.56
N LYS A 99 -4.25 -19.87 12.37
CA LYS A 99 -4.91 -20.63 11.31
C LYS A 99 -6.44 -20.48 11.35
N GLU A 100 -7.04 -20.51 12.53
CA GLU A 100 -8.48 -20.37 12.72
C GLU A 100 -9.00 -19.01 12.24
N VAL A 101 -8.27 -17.94 12.54
CA VAL A 101 -8.60 -16.58 12.10
C VAL A 101 -8.47 -16.46 10.58
N ILE A 102 -7.42 -17.04 10.00
CA ILE A 102 -7.21 -17.03 8.56
C ILE A 102 -8.31 -17.81 7.84
N ASP A 103 -8.65 -19.00 8.34
CA ASP A 103 -9.73 -19.83 7.78
C ASP A 103 -11.08 -19.10 7.87
N PHE A 104 -11.39 -18.47 9.00
CA PHE A 104 -12.58 -17.64 9.15
C PHE A 104 -12.63 -16.51 8.08
N TRP A 105 -11.58 -15.72 7.95
CA TRP A 105 -11.55 -14.62 7.00
C TRP A 105 -11.61 -15.07 5.55
N LYS A 106 -11.14 -16.27 5.23
CA LYS A 106 -11.24 -16.85 3.90
C LYS A 106 -12.69 -16.98 3.45
N ASP A 107 -13.58 -17.39 4.36
CA ASP A 107 -14.99 -17.65 4.09
C ASP A 107 -15.89 -16.39 4.23
N VAL A 108 -15.37 -15.29 4.77
CA VAL A 108 -16.09 -14.01 4.89
C VAL A 108 -16.43 -13.45 3.50
N PRO A 109 -17.71 -13.11 3.23
CA PRO A 109 -18.11 -12.51 1.96
C PRO A 109 -17.38 -11.20 1.66
N LEU A 110 -17.08 -10.96 0.38
CA LEU A 110 -16.37 -9.75 -0.08
C LEU A 110 -16.99 -8.44 0.41
N LYS A 111 -18.32 -8.35 0.40
CA LYS A 111 -19.08 -7.17 0.86
C LYS A 111 -18.77 -6.78 2.30
N GLU A 112 -18.43 -7.74 3.14
CA GLU A 112 -18.09 -7.53 4.55
C GLU A 112 -16.60 -7.22 4.74
N LYS A 113 -15.74 -7.68 3.83
CA LYS A 113 -14.32 -7.35 3.80
C LYS A 113 -14.06 -5.93 3.31
N ILE A 114 -14.86 -5.44 2.33
CA ILE A 114 -14.71 -4.08 1.77
C ILE A 114 -14.90 -3.02 2.87
N GLY A 115 -13.89 -2.13 2.97
CA GLY A 115 -13.88 -1.07 3.99
C GLY A 115 -13.73 -1.60 5.42
N GLN A 116 -13.37 -2.88 5.58
CA GLN A 116 -13.21 -3.55 6.88
C GLN A 116 -14.51 -3.55 7.70
N LYS A 117 -15.68 -3.69 7.07
CA LYS A 117 -16.98 -3.54 7.73
C LYS A 117 -17.12 -4.48 8.92
N LEU A 118 -17.02 -5.80 8.67
CA LEU A 118 -17.15 -6.80 9.72
C LEU A 118 -16.09 -6.60 10.81
N TYR A 119 -14.83 -6.39 10.43
CA TYR A 119 -13.76 -6.18 11.40
C TYR A 119 -14.04 -5.00 12.33
N LYS A 120 -14.45 -3.88 11.76
CA LYS A 120 -14.80 -2.67 12.53
C LYS A 120 -16.02 -2.90 13.42
N SER A 121 -17.07 -3.55 12.92
CA SER A 121 -18.26 -3.81 13.73
C SER A 121 -17.92 -4.69 14.95
N ILE A 122 -17.12 -5.72 14.79
CA ILE A 122 -16.65 -6.56 15.90
C ILE A 122 -15.85 -5.74 16.91
N LEU A 123 -14.91 -4.90 16.44
CA LEU A 123 -14.11 -4.07 17.36
C LEU A 123 -14.98 -3.09 18.15
N TYR A 124 -15.98 -2.48 17.51
CA TYR A 124 -16.89 -1.55 18.17
C TYR A 124 -17.83 -2.27 19.15
N GLU A 125 -18.33 -3.43 18.77
CA GLU A 125 -19.23 -4.22 19.62
C GLU A 125 -18.52 -4.74 20.87
N LEU A 126 -17.32 -5.29 20.69
CA LEU A 126 -16.52 -5.81 21.81
C LEU A 126 -15.94 -4.69 22.67
N ASN A 127 -15.65 -3.55 22.09
CA ASN A 127 -15.07 -2.37 22.73
C ASN A 127 -14.06 -2.70 23.84
N LEU A 128 -13.14 -3.62 23.55
CA LEU A 128 -12.14 -4.11 24.49
C LEU A 128 -11.33 -2.95 25.07
N ALA A 129 -11.20 -2.93 26.38
CA ALA A 129 -10.53 -1.86 27.13
C ALA A 129 -11.10 -0.44 26.89
N ASN A 130 -12.33 -0.32 26.36
CA ASN A 130 -12.99 0.96 26.04
C ASN A 130 -12.22 1.86 25.07
N VAL A 131 -11.39 1.27 24.19
CA VAL A 131 -10.55 2.04 23.23
C VAL A 131 -11.16 2.12 21.83
N TRP A 132 -12.25 1.41 21.56
CA TRP A 132 -12.87 1.32 20.23
C TRP A 132 -14.15 2.15 20.12
N SER A 133 -14.21 3.32 20.75
CA SER A 133 -15.31 4.25 20.54
C SER A 133 -15.20 4.95 19.18
N GLN A 134 -16.34 5.41 18.64
CA GLN A 134 -16.36 6.12 17.36
C GLN A 134 -15.51 7.41 17.36
N GLU A 135 -15.32 8.02 18.51
CA GLU A 135 -14.53 9.25 18.68
C GLU A 135 -13.05 9.05 18.34
N TYR A 136 -12.48 7.85 18.58
CA TYR A 136 -11.08 7.55 18.29
C TYR A 136 -10.82 7.23 16.81
N ASN A 137 -11.86 7.10 15.99
CA ASN A 137 -11.75 6.82 14.56
C ASN A 137 -11.73 8.07 13.67
N SER A 138 -11.76 9.25 14.24
CA SER A 138 -11.56 10.46 13.46
C SER A 138 -10.16 10.42 12.84
N LYS A 139 -10.09 10.55 11.52
CA LYS A 139 -8.83 10.73 10.79
C LYS A 139 -8.19 12.02 11.29
N GLN A 140 -7.36 11.93 12.29
CA GLN A 140 -6.56 13.06 12.74
C GLN A 140 -5.47 13.30 11.68
N THR A 141 -5.73 14.23 10.80
CA THR A 141 -4.73 14.74 9.88
C THR A 141 -3.92 15.80 10.62
N ILE A 142 -2.67 15.54 10.89
CA ILE A 142 -1.75 16.52 11.50
C ILE A 142 -1.28 17.48 10.39
N SER A 143 -2.23 18.20 9.79
CA SER A 143 -1.92 19.21 8.80
C SER A 143 -2.12 20.59 9.39
N PRO A 144 -1.21 21.55 9.13
CA PRO A 144 -1.43 22.94 9.53
C PRO A 144 -2.76 23.46 8.95
N GLY A 145 -3.53 24.22 9.73
CA GLY A 145 -4.86 24.68 9.32
C GLY A 145 -4.87 25.49 8.01
N TRP A 146 -3.78 26.18 7.70
CA TRP A 146 -3.63 26.96 6.47
C TRP A 146 -3.47 26.12 5.19
N ILE A 147 -3.05 24.85 5.31
CA ILE A 147 -2.79 24.01 4.13
C ILE A 147 -4.08 23.62 3.40
N SER A 148 -5.18 23.41 4.13
CA SER A 148 -6.45 23.01 3.54
C SER A 148 -7.03 24.06 2.60
N PRO A 149 -7.20 25.35 2.99
CA PRO A 149 -7.66 26.39 2.09
C PRO A 149 -6.69 26.61 0.91
N LEU A 150 -5.38 26.59 1.15
CA LEU A 150 -4.40 26.69 0.07
C LEU A 150 -4.53 25.54 -0.93
N ARG A 151 -4.70 24.30 -0.45
CA ARG A 151 -4.88 23.11 -1.29
C ARG A 151 -6.14 23.22 -2.14
N ILE A 152 -7.26 23.70 -1.58
CA ILE A 152 -8.51 23.89 -2.33
C ILE A 152 -8.31 24.91 -3.45
N LEU A 153 -7.72 26.06 -3.14
CA LEU A 153 -7.45 27.12 -4.11
C LEU A 153 -6.57 26.62 -5.26
N MET A 154 -5.46 25.96 -4.94
CA MET A 154 -4.54 25.43 -5.95
C MET A 154 -5.17 24.31 -6.78
N LYS A 155 -6.00 23.46 -6.14
CA LYS A 155 -6.71 22.40 -6.84
C LYS A 155 -7.72 22.96 -7.83
N SER A 156 -8.50 23.97 -7.46
CA SER A 156 -9.48 24.59 -8.39
C SER A 156 -8.82 25.13 -9.64
N ALA A 157 -7.65 25.77 -9.52
CA ALA A 157 -6.87 26.27 -10.65
C ALA A 157 -6.32 25.14 -11.55
N HIS A 158 -5.91 24.01 -10.98
CA HIS A 158 -5.32 22.90 -11.73
C HIS A 158 -6.36 21.95 -12.36
N VAL A 159 -7.50 21.76 -11.73
CA VAL A 159 -8.57 20.85 -12.22
C VAL A 159 -9.10 21.29 -13.57
N LEU A 160 -9.13 22.60 -13.84
CA LEU A 160 -9.49 23.16 -15.16
C LEU A 160 -8.49 22.77 -16.26
N SER A 161 -7.26 22.43 -15.89
CA SER A 161 -6.19 22.06 -16.82
C SER A 161 -6.04 20.54 -16.96
N SER A 162 -5.80 19.80 -15.87
CA SER A 162 -5.65 18.35 -15.86
C SER A 162 -5.53 17.79 -14.44
N HIS A 163 -6.27 16.71 -14.15
CA HIS A 163 -6.15 15.97 -12.89
C HIS A 163 -4.72 15.43 -12.66
N GLU A 164 -4.06 14.96 -13.71
CA GLU A 164 -2.71 14.44 -13.62
C GLU A 164 -1.70 15.51 -13.20
N LYS A 165 -1.82 16.72 -13.78
CA LYS A 165 -0.97 17.87 -13.40
C LYS A 165 -1.18 18.26 -11.94
N TRP A 166 -2.46 18.22 -11.48
CA TRP A 166 -2.76 18.44 -10.08
C TRP A 166 -2.07 17.43 -9.17
N HIS A 167 -2.19 16.14 -9.45
CA HIS A 167 -1.56 15.12 -8.61
C HIS A 167 -0.03 15.21 -8.57
N LYS A 168 0.61 15.55 -9.68
CA LYS A 168 2.05 15.79 -9.73
C LYS A 168 2.45 17.01 -8.88
N PHE A 169 1.68 18.09 -8.96
CA PHE A 169 1.89 19.29 -8.16
C PHE A 169 1.69 19.03 -6.68
N GLU A 170 0.54 18.45 -6.30
CA GLU A 170 0.19 18.12 -4.92
C GLU A 170 1.28 17.23 -4.28
N LYS A 171 1.69 16.20 -4.98
CA LYS A 171 2.73 15.29 -4.53
C LYS A 171 4.07 15.98 -4.30
N LYS A 172 4.46 16.87 -5.17
CA LYS A 172 5.74 17.57 -5.07
C LYS A 172 5.78 18.62 -3.97
N TYR A 173 4.71 19.40 -3.82
CA TYR A 173 4.73 20.61 -2.99
C TYR A 173 3.89 20.52 -1.72
N LEU A 174 2.84 19.72 -1.70
CA LEU A 174 1.89 19.68 -0.59
C LEU A 174 1.96 18.41 0.26
N ASN A 175 2.47 17.30 -0.27
CA ASN A 175 2.53 16.04 0.47
C ASN A 175 3.32 16.14 1.78
N TYR A 176 4.33 16.97 1.83
CA TYR A 176 5.07 17.25 3.06
C TYR A 176 4.15 17.64 4.23
N TRP A 177 3.10 18.40 3.93
CA TRP A 177 2.16 18.95 4.91
C TRP A 177 0.89 18.09 5.08
N THR A 178 0.58 17.23 4.12
CA THR A 178 -0.67 16.46 4.07
C THR A 178 -0.48 14.96 4.26
N ASP A 179 0.76 14.48 4.26
CA ASP A 179 1.07 13.08 4.52
C ASP A 179 0.87 12.80 6.03
N ASN A 180 0.04 11.81 6.34
CA ASN A 180 -0.24 11.39 7.72
C ASN A 180 0.93 10.66 8.37
N ILE A 181 1.94 10.31 7.61
CA ILE A 181 3.12 9.61 8.10
C ILE A 181 4.19 10.66 8.41
N CYS A 182 4.57 10.76 9.68
CA CYS A 182 5.57 11.70 10.18
C CYS A 182 7.00 11.52 9.61
N GLY A 183 7.16 10.72 8.55
CA GLY A 183 8.46 10.45 7.94
C GLY A 183 9.18 11.68 7.39
N TYR A 184 8.44 12.70 6.98
CA TYR A 184 9.04 13.97 6.53
C TYR A 184 9.56 14.84 7.68
N SER A 185 9.17 14.60 8.91
CA SER A 185 9.60 15.38 10.09
C SER A 185 11.13 15.40 10.27
N MET A 186 11.82 14.37 9.78
CA MET A 186 13.28 14.28 9.81
C MET A 186 13.99 15.11 8.73
N HIS A 187 13.24 15.69 7.80
CA HIS A 187 13.79 16.40 6.66
C HIS A 187 13.19 17.80 6.54
N LYS A 188 14.03 18.76 6.18
CA LYS A 188 13.54 20.13 5.90
C LYS A 188 12.78 20.14 4.58
N TYR A 189 11.68 20.88 4.52
CA TYR A 189 10.87 21.05 3.30
C TYR A 189 11.70 21.40 2.06
N LYS A 190 12.66 22.31 2.20
CA LYS A 190 13.58 22.69 1.12
C LYS A 190 14.29 21.47 0.51
N ASN A 191 14.75 20.54 1.33
CA ASN A 191 15.43 19.32 0.85
C ASN A 191 14.48 18.41 0.07
N ILE A 192 13.21 18.34 0.48
CA ILE A 192 12.20 17.52 -0.19
C ILE A 192 11.90 18.06 -1.58
N ILE A 193 11.65 19.37 -1.71
CA ILE A 193 11.30 19.97 -3.02
C ILE A 193 12.47 20.04 -4.00
N GLN A 194 13.71 20.11 -3.50
CA GLN A 194 14.92 20.14 -4.34
C GLN A 194 15.31 18.76 -4.87
N ASN A 195 14.91 17.70 -4.21
CA ASN A 195 15.19 16.34 -4.65
C ASN A 195 14.04 15.79 -5.48
N ASN A 196 14.28 15.56 -6.77
CA ASN A 196 13.32 15.01 -7.72
C ASN A 196 13.09 13.48 -7.51
N PHE A 197 12.83 13.05 -6.27
CA PHE A 197 12.41 11.67 -6.04
C PHE A 197 10.91 11.55 -6.30
N ASN A 198 10.55 10.72 -7.25
CA ASN A 198 9.16 10.34 -7.51
C ASN A 198 8.67 9.29 -6.50
N ALA A 199 8.96 9.48 -5.23
CA ALA A 199 8.43 8.63 -4.18
C ALA A 199 7.00 9.05 -3.83
N ARG A 200 6.11 8.07 -3.66
CA ARG A 200 4.69 8.32 -3.41
C ARG A 200 4.43 8.90 -2.03
N ASN A 201 5.25 8.56 -1.06
CA ASN A 201 5.07 8.99 0.33
C ASN A 201 6.42 9.24 1.02
N SER A 202 6.34 9.75 2.24
CA SER A 202 7.49 10.10 3.08
C SER A 202 8.40 8.92 3.39
N ILE A 203 7.86 7.72 3.58
CA ILE A 203 8.66 6.52 3.88
C ILE A 203 9.54 6.16 2.69
N ALA A 204 8.95 6.08 1.48
CA ALA A 204 9.70 5.79 0.26
C ALA A 204 10.73 6.89 -0.02
N TRP A 205 10.39 8.15 0.23
CA TRP A 205 11.31 9.28 0.09
C TRP A 205 12.49 9.16 1.07
N HIS A 206 12.22 8.85 2.34
CA HIS A 206 13.25 8.67 3.36
C HIS A 206 14.17 7.49 3.01
N THR A 207 13.61 6.36 2.63
CA THR A 207 14.40 5.20 2.20
C THR A 207 15.33 5.53 1.04
N LEU A 208 14.81 6.18 -0.01
CA LEU A 208 15.62 6.58 -1.17
C LEU A 208 16.73 7.56 -0.82
N THR A 209 16.52 8.45 0.13
CA THR A 209 17.55 9.41 0.56
C THR A 209 18.59 8.81 1.47
N SER A 210 18.17 7.98 2.43
CA SER A 210 19.06 7.32 3.38
C SER A 210 19.95 6.29 2.69
N GLU A 211 19.39 5.54 1.75
CA GLU A 211 20.10 4.48 1.05
C GLU A 211 20.98 4.96 -0.10
N LYS A 212 20.82 6.21 -0.57
CA LYS A 212 21.76 6.77 -1.56
C LYS A 212 23.20 6.72 -1.10
N GLN A 213 23.45 6.75 0.20
CA GLN A 213 24.79 6.64 0.75
C GLN A 213 25.26 5.17 0.82
N LEU A 214 24.33 4.24 1.10
CA LEU A 214 24.62 2.81 1.24
C LEU A 214 24.67 2.09 -0.11
N PHE A 215 23.81 2.44 -1.07
CA PHE A 215 23.66 1.73 -2.34
C PHE A 215 24.40 2.35 -3.53
N LYS A 216 25.06 3.51 -3.35
CA LYS A 216 25.87 4.09 -4.44
C LYS A 216 26.93 3.12 -5.01
N LYS A 217 27.36 2.16 -4.22
CA LYS A 217 28.35 1.15 -4.61
C LYS A 217 27.73 -0.11 -5.23
N ASN A 218 26.56 -0.54 -4.75
CA ASN A 218 26.03 -1.87 -5.07
C ASN A 218 25.03 -1.90 -6.24
N TRP A 219 24.31 -0.82 -6.50
CA TRP A 219 23.34 -0.78 -7.62
C TRP A 219 24.01 -0.66 -8.99
N GLN A 220 25.18 -0.05 -9.05
CA GLN A 220 25.96 0.01 -10.32
C GLN A 220 26.58 -1.35 -10.66
N ASP A 221 26.87 -2.18 -9.66
CA ASP A 221 27.45 -3.51 -9.85
C ASP A 221 26.40 -4.59 -10.18
N LEU A 222 25.15 -4.40 -9.79
CA LEU A 222 24.03 -5.30 -10.13
C LEU A 222 23.46 -5.07 -11.53
N ASN A 223 23.84 -3.99 -12.21
CA ASN A 223 23.42 -3.68 -13.58
C ASN A 223 24.51 -3.87 -14.63
N LYS A 224 25.65 -4.46 -14.24
CA LYS A 224 26.67 -4.99 -15.15
C LYS A 224 26.44 -6.47 -15.34
#